data_d30dc4a20eadcfb210ad5d0305902cff
#
_entry.id   d30dc4a20eadcfb210ad5d0305902cff
#
_cell.length_a   1.000
_cell.length_b   1.000
_cell.length_c   1.000
_cell.angle_alpha   90.00
_cell.angle_beta   90.00
_cell.angle_gamma   90.00
#
_symmetry.space_group_name_H-M   'P 1'
#
loop_
_entity.id
_entity.type
_entity.pdbx_description
1 polymer ?
#
loop_
_entity_poly.entity_id
_entity_poly.type
_entity_poly.pdbx_seq_one_letter_code
_entity_poly.pdbx_strand_id
1 'polypeptide(L)'
;MPKYPKGIVRIPTELKPDSKRDHAWSYARIPSCQDKARRMWGRDSITELWELYSSGYKMAGDLLIENAGSYTDCLIYPVVFLYRHCIELRLKQISVEGNKLLKPQIITEKEINDILYREHNLDKLWNYCKIIIMNLFQDESEEELSSIKEKIDKFSAIDNTSYKFRYPIDTTGKPNYPIDQDIAISFIALRDIMRDLDLYLSGTAECIYDMPGHGYFLPGQPKMSEEQIADLLTFIKDSGKLWELDEIPTLINE
;
A
#
# COMPACT_ATOMS: atom_id res chain seq x y z
N MET A 1 -5.46 -12.90 31.16
CA MET A 1 -5.71 -13.13 29.71
C MET A 1 -5.94 -11.80 29.05
N PRO A 2 -5.22 -11.45 27.98
CA PRO A 2 -5.50 -10.21 27.27
C PRO A 2 -6.92 -10.29 26.67
N LYS A 3 -7.73 -9.28 26.96
CA LYS A 3 -9.06 -9.15 26.36
C LYS A 3 -8.86 -8.80 24.88
N TYR A 4 -9.14 -9.72 23.98
CA TYR A 4 -9.19 -9.44 22.56
C TYR A 4 -10.27 -8.38 22.29
N PRO A 5 -10.01 -7.41 21.37
CA PRO A 5 -11.03 -6.45 20.96
C PRO A 5 -12.28 -7.21 20.48
N LYS A 6 -13.46 -6.68 20.76
CA LYS A 6 -14.72 -7.23 20.26
C LYS A 6 -14.68 -7.23 18.73
N GLY A 7 -14.86 -8.39 18.12
CA GLY A 7 -14.89 -8.54 16.66
C GLY A 7 -13.77 -9.41 16.06
N ILE A 8 -12.80 -9.88 16.85
CA ILE A 8 -11.81 -10.83 16.34
C ILE A 8 -12.44 -12.21 16.22
N VAL A 9 -12.58 -12.67 15.00
CA VAL A 9 -13.04 -14.04 14.69
C VAL A 9 -11.93 -15.02 15.09
N ARG A 10 -12.29 -16.05 15.86
CA ARG A 10 -11.35 -17.16 16.11
C ARG A 10 -11.20 -17.97 14.83
N ILE A 11 -9.97 -18.18 14.41
CA ILE A 11 -9.69 -19.05 13.26
C ILE A 11 -10.16 -20.47 13.61
N PRO A 12 -10.97 -21.10 12.74
CA PRO A 12 -11.34 -22.50 12.89
C PRO A 12 -10.10 -23.40 13.06
N THR A 13 -10.23 -24.48 13.83
CA THR A 13 -9.09 -25.35 14.17
C THR A 13 -8.45 -25.97 12.93
N GLU A 14 -9.26 -26.28 11.93
CA GLU A 14 -8.85 -26.87 10.65
C GLU A 14 -8.02 -25.91 9.77
N LEU A 15 -8.11 -24.61 10.03
CA LEU A 15 -7.30 -23.58 9.34
C LEU A 15 -6.02 -23.22 10.10
N LYS A 16 -5.75 -23.84 11.24
CA LYS A 16 -4.51 -23.64 11.96
C LYS A 16 -3.39 -24.43 11.28
N PRO A 17 -2.17 -23.84 11.18
CA PRO A 17 -1.04 -24.54 10.60
C PRO A 17 -0.79 -25.88 11.31
N ASP A 18 -0.63 -26.95 10.54
CA ASP A 18 -0.12 -28.22 10.99
C ASP A 18 1.35 -28.35 10.57
N SER A 19 2.27 -28.21 11.50
CA SER A 19 3.72 -28.25 11.26
C SER A 19 4.22 -29.54 10.59
N LYS A 20 3.39 -30.59 10.54
CA LYS A 20 3.71 -31.85 9.87
C LYS A 20 3.29 -31.89 8.41
N ARG A 21 2.32 -31.06 8.02
CA ARG A 21 1.73 -31.04 6.67
C ARG A 21 2.00 -29.76 5.93
N ASP A 22 2.05 -28.64 6.64
CA ASP A 22 2.14 -27.32 6.04
C ASP A 22 3.60 -26.90 5.90
N HIS A 23 4.05 -26.76 4.66
CA HIS A 23 5.36 -26.20 4.33
C HIS A 23 5.31 -24.68 4.10
N ALA A 24 4.09 -24.12 3.97
CA ALA A 24 3.87 -22.68 3.82
C ALA A 24 2.65 -22.26 4.63
N TRP A 25 2.84 -21.39 5.60
CA TRP A 25 1.77 -20.81 6.40
C TRP A 25 2.10 -19.35 6.68
N SER A 26 1.07 -18.56 6.87
CA SER A 26 1.21 -17.13 7.11
C SER A 26 0.47 -16.72 8.38
N TYR A 27 1.03 -15.77 9.09
CA TYR A 27 0.33 -15.09 10.16
C TYR A 27 -0.45 -13.92 9.58
N ALA A 28 -1.78 -14.05 9.49
CA ALA A 28 -2.64 -12.89 9.38
C ALA A 28 -2.67 -12.21 10.77
N ARG A 29 -1.67 -11.41 11.08
CA ARG A 29 -1.59 -10.66 12.34
C ARG A 29 -2.08 -9.24 12.14
N ILE A 30 -2.74 -8.73 13.15
CA ILE A 30 -2.56 -7.31 13.50
C ILE A 30 -1.08 -7.18 13.86
N PRO A 31 -0.31 -6.31 13.20
CA PRO A 31 1.09 -6.07 13.54
C PRO A 31 1.15 -5.79 15.05
N SER A 32 1.75 -6.70 15.81
CA SER A 32 1.87 -6.46 17.24
C SER A 32 3.10 -5.60 17.45
N CYS A 33 2.96 -4.50 18.15
CA CYS A 33 4.06 -3.69 18.66
C CYS A 33 5.05 -4.48 19.56
N GLN A 34 4.99 -5.80 19.59
CA GLN A 34 5.92 -6.67 20.34
C GLN A 34 7.13 -7.10 19.52
N ASP A 35 7.16 -6.84 18.23
CA ASP A 35 8.34 -7.08 17.41
C ASP A 35 9.37 -5.98 17.67
N LYS A 36 10.47 -6.31 18.36
CA LYS A 36 11.50 -5.33 18.73
C LYS A 36 12.14 -4.64 17.54
N ALA A 37 12.30 -5.35 16.42
CA ALA A 37 12.86 -4.79 15.19
C ALA A 37 11.92 -3.73 14.60
N ARG A 38 10.60 -3.97 14.59
CA ARG A 38 9.61 -3.03 14.08
C ARG A 38 9.46 -1.79 14.96
N ARG A 39 9.58 -1.92 16.29
CA ARG A 39 9.64 -0.76 17.19
C ARG A 39 10.85 0.13 16.96
N MET A 40 11.96 -0.45 16.50
CA MET A 40 13.16 0.32 16.15
C MET A 40 12.93 1.26 14.96
N TRP A 41 12.06 0.85 14.01
CA TRP A 41 11.68 1.68 12.86
C TRP A 41 10.49 2.60 13.13
N GLY A 42 9.93 2.59 14.35
CA GLY A 42 8.89 3.52 14.81
C GLY A 42 7.54 3.43 14.08
N ARG A 43 7.33 2.48 13.18
CA ARG A 43 6.07 2.34 12.41
C ARG A 43 4.92 1.93 13.32
N ASP A 44 3.82 2.65 13.27
CA ASP A 44 2.61 2.25 13.98
C ASP A 44 1.91 1.07 13.28
N SER A 45 1.00 0.43 13.99
CA SER A 45 0.30 -0.76 13.49
C SER A 45 -0.60 -0.46 12.28
N ILE A 46 -1.08 0.76 12.11
CA ILE A 46 -1.95 1.16 11.01
C ILE A 46 -1.14 1.36 9.74
N THR A 47 0.02 2.00 9.85
CA THR A 47 0.99 2.16 8.75
C THR A 47 1.40 0.82 8.16
N GLU A 48 1.76 -0.13 9.03
CA GLU A 48 2.12 -1.47 8.59
C GLU A 48 0.96 -2.18 7.89
N LEU A 49 -0.28 -1.96 8.33
CA LEU A 49 -1.45 -2.56 7.68
C LEU A 49 -1.65 -2.02 6.26
N TRP A 50 -1.55 -0.71 6.05
CA TRP A 50 -1.62 -0.13 4.72
C TRP A 50 -0.62 -0.78 3.76
N GLU A 51 0.62 -0.91 4.22
CA GLU A 51 1.69 -1.52 3.42
C GLU A 51 1.44 -2.99 3.13
N LEU A 52 1.12 -3.79 4.16
CA LEU A 52 0.85 -5.22 4.01
C LEU A 52 -0.30 -5.51 3.04
N TYR A 53 -1.39 -4.74 3.12
CA TYR A 53 -2.52 -4.93 2.23
C TYR A 53 -2.19 -4.52 0.80
N SER A 54 -1.64 -3.32 0.61
CA SER A 54 -1.34 -2.80 -0.73
C SER A 54 -0.31 -3.68 -1.45
N SER A 55 0.81 -3.98 -0.80
CA SER A 55 1.87 -4.83 -1.36
C SER A 55 1.39 -6.27 -1.57
N GLY A 56 0.54 -6.79 -0.66
CA GLY A 56 -0.05 -8.11 -0.81
C GLY A 56 -0.94 -8.22 -2.06
N TYR A 57 -1.78 -7.23 -2.33
CA TYR A 57 -2.62 -7.20 -3.54
C TYR A 57 -1.79 -7.08 -4.81
N LYS A 58 -0.79 -6.19 -4.82
CA LYS A 58 0.12 -6.06 -5.97
C LYS A 58 0.88 -7.34 -6.25
N MET A 59 1.49 -7.93 -5.23
CA MET A 59 2.23 -9.19 -5.34
C MET A 59 1.35 -10.34 -5.85
N ALA A 60 0.13 -10.45 -5.35
CA ALA A 60 -0.81 -11.47 -5.81
C ALA A 60 -1.16 -11.28 -7.30
N GLY A 61 -1.36 -10.04 -7.75
CA GLY A 61 -1.57 -9.73 -9.16
C GLY A 61 -0.38 -10.12 -10.04
N ASP A 62 0.85 -9.81 -9.62
CA ASP A 62 2.07 -10.18 -10.31
C ASP A 62 2.21 -11.71 -10.45
N LEU A 63 2.01 -12.43 -9.34
CA LEU A 63 2.07 -13.90 -9.33
C LEU A 63 1.03 -14.55 -10.25
N LEU A 64 -0.18 -13.99 -10.33
CA LEU A 64 -1.20 -14.47 -11.25
C LEU A 64 -0.79 -14.26 -12.71
N ILE A 65 -0.19 -13.12 -13.04
CA ILE A 65 0.31 -12.84 -14.40
C ILE A 65 1.46 -13.80 -14.76
N GLU A 66 2.43 -13.96 -13.86
CA GLU A 66 3.59 -14.82 -14.08
C GLU A 66 3.22 -16.28 -14.29
N ASN A 67 2.15 -16.73 -13.67
CA ASN A 67 1.69 -18.12 -13.72
C ASN A 67 0.42 -18.31 -14.56
N ALA A 68 0.02 -17.32 -15.35
CA ALA A 68 -1.25 -17.36 -16.09
C ALA A 68 -1.35 -18.50 -17.11
N GLY A 69 -0.25 -18.83 -17.78
CA GLY A 69 -0.25 -19.86 -18.83
C GLY A 69 -1.35 -19.61 -19.88
N SER A 70 -2.23 -20.59 -20.06
CA SER A 70 -3.39 -20.49 -20.95
C SER A 70 -4.69 -19.98 -20.27
N TYR A 71 -4.63 -19.62 -18.99
CA TYR A 71 -5.81 -19.21 -18.22
C TYR A 71 -6.03 -17.68 -18.19
N THR A 72 -5.46 -16.96 -19.14
CA THR A 72 -5.51 -15.49 -19.20
C THR A 72 -6.93 -14.94 -19.15
N ASP A 73 -7.87 -15.57 -19.89
CA ASP A 73 -9.27 -15.13 -19.95
C ASP A 73 -10.02 -15.22 -18.61
N CYS A 74 -9.61 -16.14 -17.74
CA CYS A 74 -10.17 -16.26 -16.40
C CYS A 74 -9.45 -15.36 -15.40
N LEU A 75 -8.13 -15.24 -15.54
CA LEU A 75 -7.28 -14.53 -14.59
C LEU A 75 -7.32 -13.01 -14.76
N ILE A 76 -7.81 -12.50 -15.88
CA ILE A 76 -7.96 -11.06 -16.08
C ILE A 76 -8.82 -10.41 -14.99
N TYR A 77 -9.90 -11.05 -14.56
CA TYR A 77 -10.80 -10.53 -13.53
C TYR A 77 -10.09 -10.32 -12.19
N PRO A 78 -9.48 -11.35 -11.58
CA PRO A 78 -8.76 -11.16 -10.32
C PRO A 78 -7.53 -10.26 -10.47
N VAL A 79 -6.80 -10.30 -11.58
CA VAL A 79 -5.62 -9.44 -11.79
C VAL A 79 -6.01 -7.95 -11.79
N VAL A 80 -7.00 -7.56 -12.60
CA VAL A 80 -7.46 -6.17 -12.65
C VAL A 80 -8.00 -5.73 -11.30
N PHE A 81 -8.79 -6.58 -10.63
CA PHE A 81 -9.31 -6.28 -9.31
C PHE A 81 -8.19 -6.03 -8.29
N LEU A 82 -7.19 -6.92 -8.22
CA LEU A 82 -6.10 -6.84 -7.25
C LEU A 82 -5.25 -5.57 -7.47
N TYR A 83 -4.86 -5.28 -8.71
CA TYR A 83 -4.09 -4.08 -9.04
C TYR A 83 -4.87 -2.80 -8.76
N ARG A 84 -6.12 -2.75 -9.23
CA ARG A 84 -6.98 -1.61 -8.98
C ARG A 84 -7.18 -1.35 -7.48
N HIS A 85 -7.38 -2.42 -6.71
CA HIS A 85 -7.56 -2.30 -5.26
C HIS A 85 -6.28 -1.84 -4.55
N CYS A 86 -5.12 -2.28 -5.01
CA CYS A 86 -3.84 -1.76 -4.55
C CYS A 86 -3.73 -0.24 -4.78
N ILE A 87 -4.05 0.24 -6.00
CA ILE A 87 -4.04 1.68 -6.31
C ILE A 87 -5.00 2.43 -5.38
N GLU A 88 -6.23 1.94 -5.20
CA GLU A 88 -7.22 2.54 -4.31
C GLU A 88 -6.67 2.70 -2.88
N LEU A 89 -6.07 1.65 -2.33
CA LEU A 89 -5.51 1.67 -0.99
C LEU A 89 -4.35 2.66 -0.87
N ARG A 90 -3.44 2.72 -1.85
CA ARG A 90 -2.33 3.69 -1.87
C ARG A 90 -2.83 5.14 -1.91
N LEU A 91 -3.80 5.44 -2.75
CA LEU A 91 -4.39 6.78 -2.84
C LEU A 91 -5.07 7.18 -1.53
N LYS A 92 -5.80 6.27 -0.88
CA LYS A 92 -6.40 6.50 0.43
C LYS A 92 -5.34 6.73 1.51
N GLN A 93 -4.30 5.91 1.54
CA GLN A 93 -3.18 6.02 2.46
C GLN A 93 -2.53 7.41 2.38
N ILE A 94 -2.10 7.82 1.18
CA ILE A 94 -1.47 9.13 0.96
C ILE A 94 -2.39 10.27 1.38
N SER A 95 -3.67 10.21 1.00
CA SER A 95 -4.64 11.26 1.32
C SER A 95 -4.86 11.40 2.82
N VAL A 96 -5.02 10.29 3.53
CA VAL A 96 -5.34 10.29 4.96
C VAL A 96 -4.10 10.60 5.80
N GLU A 97 -3.00 9.93 5.55
CA GLU A 97 -1.78 10.09 6.33
C GLU A 97 -1.12 11.45 6.05
N GLY A 98 -1.05 11.87 4.79
CA GLY A 98 -0.50 13.17 4.43
C GLY A 98 -1.32 14.34 4.98
N ASN A 99 -2.66 14.22 5.03
CA ASN A 99 -3.51 15.28 5.61
C ASN A 99 -3.22 15.53 7.10
N LYS A 100 -2.76 14.51 7.84
CA LYS A 100 -2.38 14.66 9.27
C LYS A 100 -1.19 15.60 9.45
N LEU A 101 -0.31 15.71 8.45
CA LEU A 101 0.88 16.55 8.49
C LEU A 101 0.58 18.02 8.18
N LEU A 102 -0.48 18.29 7.45
CA LEU A 102 -0.85 19.63 7.02
C LEU A 102 -1.50 20.42 8.17
N LYS A 103 -1.11 21.69 8.35
CA LYS A 103 -1.66 22.60 9.35
C LYS A 103 -1.93 23.97 8.73
N PRO A 104 -3.19 24.34 8.52
CA PRO A 104 -4.39 23.55 8.84
C PRO A 104 -4.54 22.33 7.92
N GLN A 105 -5.27 21.31 8.40
CA GLN A 105 -5.66 20.18 7.56
C GLN A 105 -6.57 20.67 6.42
N ILE A 106 -6.34 20.13 5.22
CA ILE A 106 -7.07 20.54 4.01
C ILE A 106 -8.32 19.69 3.83
N ILE A 107 -8.23 18.39 4.17
CA ILE A 107 -9.33 17.44 4.07
C ILE A 107 -10.04 17.38 5.42
N THR A 108 -11.33 17.60 5.45
CA THR A 108 -12.15 17.58 6.68
C THR A 108 -12.33 16.14 7.18
N GLU A 109 -12.64 15.98 8.47
CA GLU A 109 -12.91 14.67 9.07
C GLU A 109 -14.04 13.90 8.35
N LYS A 110 -15.07 14.61 7.89
CA LYS A 110 -16.16 14.00 7.11
C LYS A 110 -15.65 13.43 5.79
N GLU A 111 -14.83 14.19 5.07
CA GLU A 111 -14.23 13.73 3.80
C GLU A 111 -13.26 12.57 4.03
N ILE A 112 -12.49 12.56 5.12
CA ILE A 112 -11.65 11.42 5.50
C ILE A 112 -12.50 10.16 5.66
N ASN A 113 -13.63 10.24 6.36
CA ASN A 113 -14.54 9.10 6.52
C ASN A 113 -15.13 8.65 5.17
N ASP A 114 -15.47 9.59 4.29
CA ASP A 114 -15.97 9.25 2.95
C ASP A 114 -14.87 8.60 2.10
N ILE A 115 -13.63 9.12 2.12
CA ILE A 115 -12.46 8.52 1.46
C ILE A 115 -12.25 7.09 1.94
N LEU A 116 -12.24 6.86 3.24
CA LEU A 116 -11.93 5.54 3.82
C LEU A 116 -13.00 4.50 3.50
N TYR A 117 -14.28 4.85 3.63
CA TYR A 117 -15.35 3.85 3.71
C TYR A 117 -16.31 3.84 2.53
N ARG A 118 -16.37 4.91 1.73
CA ARG A 118 -17.40 5.07 0.71
C ARG A 118 -16.86 5.37 -0.68
N GLU A 119 -15.71 6.05 -0.76
CA GLU A 119 -15.16 6.42 -2.08
C GLU A 119 -14.35 5.28 -2.65
N HIS A 120 -14.70 4.89 -3.88
CA HIS A 120 -14.00 3.86 -4.65
C HIS A 120 -13.61 4.37 -6.04
N ASN A 121 -14.02 5.58 -6.40
CA ASN A 121 -13.67 6.18 -7.68
C ASN A 121 -12.21 6.65 -7.64
N LEU A 122 -11.37 6.09 -8.52
CA LEU A 122 -9.92 6.38 -8.53
C LEU A 122 -9.65 7.86 -8.89
N ASP A 123 -10.46 8.47 -9.74
CA ASP A 123 -10.26 9.87 -10.15
C ASP A 123 -10.50 10.82 -8.98
N LYS A 124 -11.53 10.56 -8.18
CA LYS A 124 -11.82 11.35 -6.99
C LYS A 124 -10.74 11.14 -5.93
N LEU A 125 -10.32 9.90 -5.70
CA LEU A 125 -9.24 9.59 -4.76
C LEU A 125 -7.93 10.24 -5.20
N TRP A 126 -7.62 10.23 -6.49
CA TRP A 126 -6.46 10.93 -7.02
C TRP A 126 -6.51 12.44 -6.78
N ASN A 127 -7.67 13.07 -6.92
CA ASN A 127 -7.81 14.51 -6.66
C ASN A 127 -7.45 14.85 -5.20
N TYR A 128 -7.90 14.08 -4.23
CA TYR A 128 -7.48 14.24 -2.84
C TYR A 128 -5.98 14.00 -2.67
N CYS A 129 -5.48 12.92 -3.25
CA CYS A 129 -4.07 12.56 -3.19
C CYS A 129 -3.19 13.65 -3.80
N LYS A 130 -3.53 14.16 -5.00
CA LYS A 130 -2.81 15.23 -5.69
C LYS A 130 -2.70 16.50 -4.84
N ILE A 131 -3.80 16.93 -4.22
CA ILE A 131 -3.80 18.12 -3.36
C ILE A 131 -2.83 17.92 -2.17
N ILE A 132 -2.83 16.76 -1.56
CA ILE A 132 -1.90 16.45 -0.45
C ILE A 132 -0.45 16.48 -0.93
N ILE A 133 -0.14 15.82 -2.04
CA ILE A 133 1.21 15.78 -2.61
C ILE A 133 1.72 17.20 -2.89
N MET A 134 0.94 18.00 -3.59
CA MET A 134 1.32 19.38 -3.94
C MET A 134 1.56 20.29 -2.72
N ASN A 135 0.93 20.00 -1.59
CA ASN A 135 1.13 20.78 -0.36
C ASN A 135 2.28 20.27 0.51
N LEU A 136 2.65 19.00 0.39
CA LEU A 136 3.75 18.41 1.17
C LEU A 136 5.08 18.45 0.41
N PHE A 137 5.06 18.30 -0.90
CA PHE A 137 6.24 18.20 -1.75
C PHE A 137 6.28 19.39 -2.72
N GLN A 138 7.04 20.43 -2.38
CA GLN A 138 7.07 21.67 -3.14
C GLN A 138 7.77 21.54 -4.50
N ASP A 139 8.65 20.56 -4.63
CA ASP A 139 9.46 20.32 -5.84
C ASP A 139 8.78 19.32 -6.81
N GLU A 140 7.60 18.83 -6.47
CA GLU A 140 6.86 17.88 -7.31
C GLU A 140 6.42 18.54 -8.62
N SER A 141 6.73 17.92 -9.75
CA SER A 141 6.42 18.51 -11.06
C SER A 141 4.99 18.19 -11.51
N GLU A 142 4.33 19.18 -12.12
CA GLU A 142 3.01 18.96 -12.75
C GLU A 142 3.08 17.92 -13.89
N GLU A 143 4.22 17.79 -14.55
CA GLU A 143 4.44 16.79 -15.60
C GLU A 143 4.44 15.37 -15.00
N GLU A 144 5.10 15.15 -13.87
CA GLU A 144 5.12 13.88 -13.17
C GLU A 144 3.73 13.51 -12.65
N LEU A 145 3.04 14.44 -11.99
CA LEU A 145 1.66 14.24 -11.54
C LEU A 145 0.71 13.92 -12.69
N SER A 146 0.89 14.55 -13.86
CA SER A 146 0.10 14.27 -15.05
C SER A 146 0.40 12.89 -15.62
N SER A 147 1.65 12.46 -15.61
CA SER A 147 2.07 11.11 -16.03
C SER A 147 1.46 10.02 -15.13
N ILE A 148 1.45 10.23 -13.82
CA ILE A 148 0.80 9.32 -12.88
C ILE A 148 -0.71 9.29 -13.10
N LYS A 149 -1.35 10.46 -13.27
CA LYS A 149 -2.78 10.53 -13.58
C LYS A 149 -3.15 9.75 -14.83
N GLU A 150 -2.37 9.88 -15.91
CA GLU A 150 -2.59 9.12 -17.14
C GLU A 150 -2.58 7.60 -16.90
N LYS A 151 -1.69 7.11 -16.05
CA LYS A 151 -1.64 5.69 -15.68
C LYS A 151 -2.86 5.28 -14.85
N ILE A 152 -3.30 6.12 -13.91
CA ILE A 152 -4.53 5.90 -13.13
C ILE A 152 -5.75 5.86 -14.05
N ASP A 153 -5.81 6.74 -15.06
CA ASP A 153 -6.91 6.80 -16.03
C ASP A 153 -7.05 5.49 -16.81
N LYS A 154 -5.97 4.80 -17.09
CA LYS A 154 -6.01 3.47 -17.75
C LYS A 154 -6.77 2.45 -16.89
N PHE A 155 -6.58 2.47 -15.56
CA PHE A 155 -7.36 1.63 -14.65
C PHE A 155 -8.78 2.12 -14.46
N SER A 156 -9.00 3.43 -14.37
CA SER A 156 -10.33 4.03 -14.29
C SER A 156 -11.19 3.72 -15.53
N ALA A 157 -10.58 3.71 -16.72
CA ALA A 157 -11.28 3.36 -17.95
C ALA A 157 -11.77 1.90 -17.96
N ILE A 158 -11.02 0.99 -17.31
CA ILE A 158 -11.40 -0.42 -17.21
C ILE A 158 -12.46 -0.62 -16.12
N ASP A 159 -12.23 -0.09 -14.90
CA ASP A 159 -13.16 -0.20 -13.77
C ASP A 159 -13.06 1.01 -12.83
N ASN A 160 -13.88 2.00 -13.04
CA ASN A 160 -13.90 3.21 -12.21
C ASN A 160 -14.56 3.01 -10.83
N THR A 161 -15.38 1.99 -10.66
CA THR A 161 -16.22 1.80 -9.46
C THR A 161 -15.78 0.66 -8.55
N SER A 162 -14.77 -0.12 -8.93
CA SER A 162 -14.36 -1.36 -8.24
C SER A 162 -15.42 -2.47 -8.25
N TYR A 163 -16.32 -2.44 -9.21
CA TYR A 163 -17.45 -3.37 -9.23
C TYR A 163 -17.36 -4.35 -10.40
N LYS A 164 -16.95 -3.88 -11.57
CA LYS A 164 -17.01 -4.64 -12.82
C LYS A 164 -16.19 -5.93 -12.83
N PHE A 165 -15.03 -5.92 -12.19
CA PHE A 165 -14.15 -7.10 -12.12
C PHE A 165 -14.33 -7.96 -10.87
N ARG A 166 -15.27 -7.58 -9.99
CA ARG A 166 -15.56 -8.33 -8.75
C ARG A 166 -16.80 -9.20 -8.86
N TYR A 167 -17.79 -8.75 -9.62
CA TYR A 167 -19.12 -9.39 -9.65
C TYR A 167 -19.58 -9.65 -11.07
N PRO A 168 -20.06 -10.87 -11.37
CA PRO A 168 -20.56 -11.22 -12.70
C PRO A 168 -21.90 -10.59 -13.05
N ILE A 169 -22.60 -10.06 -12.04
CA ILE A 169 -23.92 -9.43 -12.18
C ILE A 169 -23.90 -8.06 -11.51
N ASP A 170 -24.55 -7.09 -12.11
CA ASP A 170 -24.72 -5.75 -11.56
C ASP A 170 -25.81 -5.71 -10.46
N THR A 171 -26.01 -4.54 -9.86
CA THR A 171 -27.02 -4.32 -8.81
C THR A 171 -28.45 -4.45 -9.29
N THR A 172 -28.68 -4.54 -10.61
CA THR A 172 -29.99 -4.74 -11.23
C THR A 172 -30.23 -6.19 -11.66
N GLY A 173 -29.25 -7.08 -11.41
CA GLY A 173 -29.33 -8.51 -11.76
C GLY A 173 -28.96 -8.80 -13.22
N LYS A 174 -28.42 -7.82 -13.96
CA LYS A 174 -27.96 -8.01 -15.34
C LYS A 174 -26.49 -8.43 -15.37
N PRO A 175 -26.03 -9.14 -16.42
CA PRO A 175 -24.64 -9.44 -16.61
C PRO A 175 -23.78 -8.19 -16.53
N ASN A 176 -22.73 -8.26 -15.72
CA ASN A 176 -21.81 -7.14 -15.54
C ASN A 176 -20.62 -7.32 -16.49
N TYR A 177 -20.76 -6.83 -17.70
CA TYR A 177 -19.68 -6.86 -18.68
C TYR A 177 -18.65 -5.79 -18.33
N PRO A 178 -17.41 -6.15 -17.98
CA PRO A 178 -16.39 -5.15 -17.63
C PRO A 178 -16.08 -4.20 -18.78
N ILE A 179 -16.19 -4.67 -20.01
CA ILE A 179 -15.86 -3.95 -21.24
C ILE A 179 -16.98 -4.16 -22.24
N ASP A 180 -17.43 -3.09 -22.90
CA ASP A 180 -18.56 -3.11 -23.84
C ASP A 180 -18.20 -3.74 -25.22
N GLN A 181 -16.92 -4.07 -25.43
CA GLN A 181 -16.41 -4.67 -26.67
C GLN A 181 -15.36 -5.75 -26.33
N ASP A 182 -15.17 -6.69 -27.24
CA ASP A 182 -14.10 -7.69 -27.13
C ASP A 182 -12.72 -7.01 -27.26
N ILE A 183 -12.22 -6.48 -26.16
CA ILE A 183 -10.91 -5.84 -26.09
C ILE A 183 -9.94 -6.78 -25.39
N ALA A 184 -8.85 -7.10 -26.06
CA ALA A 184 -7.75 -7.82 -25.44
C ALA A 184 -6.93 -6.88 -24.54
N ILE A 185 -6.69 -7.29 -23.29
CA ILE A 185 -5.82 -6.59 -22.34
C ILE A 185 -4.50 -7.34 -22.24
N SER A 186 -3.39 -6.65 -22.49
CA SER A 186 -2.06 -7.21 -22.32
C SER A 186 -1.69 -7.29 -20.83
N PHE A 187 -1.46 -8.48 -20.29
CA PHE A 187 -0.97 -8.69 -18.93
C PHE A 187 0.39 -8.04 -18.68
N ILE A 188 1.27 -8.07 -19.67
CA ILE A 188 2.60 -7.44 -19.55
C ILE A 188 2.45 -5.93 -19.43
N ALA A 189 1.66 -5.31 -20.32
CA ALA A 189 1.43 -3.86 -20.27
C ALA A 189 0.74 -3.45 -18.95
N LEU A 190 -0.23 -4.23 -18.48
CA LEU A 190 -0.94 -3.98 -17.24
C LEU A 190 0.02 -4.03 -16.04
N ARG A 191 0.90 -5.04 -16.00
CA ARG A 191 1.93 -5.17 -14.96
C ARG A 191 2.94 -4.03 -14.99
N ASP A 192 3.38 -3.62 -16.18
CA ASP A 192 4.35 -2.53 -16.32
C ASP A 192 3.76 -1.20 -15.83
N ILE A 193 2.51 -0.89 -16.20
CA ILE A 193 1.80 0.28 -15.68
C ILE A 193 1.67 0.21 -14.16
N MET A 194 1.29 -0.95 -13.64
CA MET A 194 1.12 -1.15 -12.19
C MET A 194 2.45 -1.02 -11.44
N ARG A 195 3.55 -1.53 -11.99
CA ARG A 195 4.88 -1.36 -11.40
C ARG A 195 5.26 0.10 -11.25
N ASP A 196 5.06 0.89 -12.30
CA ASP A 196 5.38 2.32 -12.28
C ASP A 196 4.49 3.08 -11.31
N LEU A 197 3.19 2.76 -11.25
CA LEU A 197 2.26 3.35 -10.29
C LEU A 197 2.62 3.00 -8.85
N ASP A 198 2.89 1.73 -8.58
CA ASP A 198 3.22 1.28 -7.23
C ASP A 198 4.53 1.89 -6.76
N LEU A 199 5.55 2.00 -7.64
CA LEU A 199 6.81 2.64 -7.30
C LEU A 199 6.60 4.10 -6.86
N TYR A 200 5.82 4.87 -7.61
CA TYR A 200 5.53 6.26 -7.26
C TYR A 200 4.68 6.37 -5.99
N LEU A 201 3.57 5.64 -5.92
CA LEU A 201 2.63 5.78 -4.80
C LEU A 201 3.19 5.20 -3.49
N SER A 202 3.94 4.09 -3.54
CA SER A 202 4.59 3.56 -2.35
C SER A 202 5.73 4.46 -1.87
N GLY A 203 6.54 4.99 -2.79
CA GLY A 203 7.58 5.96 -2.48
C GLY A 203 7.02 7.23 -1.83
N THR A 204 5.94 7.78 -2.40
CA THR A 204 5.24 8.94 -1.81
C THR A 204 4.71 8.64 -0.40
N ALA A 205 4.11 7.47 -0.20
CA ALA A 205 3.62 7.06 1.12
C ALA A 205 4.77 6.92 2.13
N GLU A 206 5.89 6.34 1.73
CA GLU A 206 7.09 6.19 2.56
C GLU A 206 7.65 7.57 2.94
N CYS A 207 7.80 8.48 1.97
CA CYS A 207 8.24 9.85 2.24
C CYS A 207 7.33 10.59 3.23
N ILE A 208 6.00 10.39 3.16
CA ILE A 208 5.06 10.96 4.13
C ILE A 208 5.33 10.43 5.54
N TYR A 209 5.63 9.14 5.67
CA TYR A 209 5.95 8.56 6.97
C TYR A 209 7.27 9.06 7.55
N ASP A 210 8.23 9.33 6.70
CA ASP A 210 9.54 9.83 7.12
C ASP A 210 9.53 11.34 7.44
N MET A 211 8.44 12.04 7.14
CA MET A 211 8.33 13.48 7.45
C MET A 211 8.22 13.74 8.95
N PRO A 212 8.89 14.80 9.47
CA PRO A 212 8.74 15.24 10.83
C PRO A 212 7.27 15.57 11.16
N GLY A 213 6.74 15.01 12.24
CA GLY A 213 5.35 15.22 12.67
C GLY A 213 4.42 14.06 12.40
N HIS A 214 4.84 13.03 11.66
CA HIS A 214 4.06 11.79 11.46
C HIS A 214 4.17 10.81 12.64
N GLY A 215 4.71 11.22 13.77
CA GLY A 215 4.87 10.38 14.98
C GLY A 215 6.21 9.65 15.05
N TYR A 216 7.02 9.68 14.00
CA TYR A 216 8.36 9.11 13.97
C TYR A 216 9.42 10.03 14.56
N PHE A 217 9.27 11.33 14.31
CA PHE A 217 10.14 12.35 14.84
C PHE A 217 9.31 13.37 15.59
N LEU A 218 8.97 13.08 16.86
CA LEU A 218 8.51 14.12 17.75
C LEU A 218 9.65 15.15 17.88
N PRO A 219 9.39 16.46 17.67
CA PRO A 219 10.38 17.48 17.96
C PRO A 219 10.87 17.31 19.39
N GLY A 220 12.16 16.96 19.57
CA GLY A 220 12.75 16.71 20.89
C GLY A 220 12.93 15.25 21.28
N GLN A 221 12.53 14.27 20.46
CA GLN A 221 13.00 12.90 20.70
C GLN A 221 14.46 12.78 20.21
N PRO A 222 15.35 12.17 20.99
CA PRO A 222 16.72 12.01 20.57
C PRO A 222 16.76 11.16 19.29
N LYS A 223 17.52 11.63 18.31
CA LYS A 223 18.09 10.77 17.27
C LYS A 223 18.55 9.48 17.96
N MET A 224 18.47 8.33 17.29
CA MET A 224 18.95 7.06 17.83
C MET A 224 20.22 7.29 18.65
N SER A 225 20.29 6.74 19.87
CA SER A 225 21.50 6.87 20.67
C SER A 225 22.66 6.15 19.94
N GLU A 226 23.88 6.56 20.21
CA GLU A 226 25.08 5.92 19.64
C GLU A 226 25.07 4.40 19.89
N GLU A 227 24.54 3.96 21.02
CA GLU A 227 24.39 2.54 21.38
C GLU A 227 23.35 1.85 20.47
N GLN A 228 22.23 2.49 20.16
CA GLN A 228 21.21 1.96 19.22
C GLN A 228 21.74 1.88 17.78
N ILE A 229 22.56 2.84 17.38
CA ILE A 229 23.25 2.82 16.08
C ILE A 229 24.26 1.68 16.03
N ALA A 230 25.06 1.50 17.08
CA ALA A 230 26.03 0.43 17.18
C ALA A 230 25.37 -0.95 17.14
N ASP A 231 24.24 -1.12 17.85
CA ASP A 231 23.46 -2.36 17.85
C ASP A 231 22.87 -2.65 16.45
N LEU A 232 22.39 -1.63 15.75
CA LEU A 232 21.89 -1.76 14.39
C LEU A 232 23.00 -2.17 13.41
N LEU A 233 24.15 -1.53 13.49
CA LEU A 233 25.31 -1.85 12.65
C LEU A 233 25.83 -3.28 12.91
N THR A 234 25.80 -3.71 14.16
CA THR A 234 26.16 -5.08 14.53
C THR A 234 25.16 -6.08 13.97
N PHE A 235 23.87 -5.80 14.08
CA PHE A 235 22.80 -6.63 13.52
C PHE A 235 22.90 -6.74 11.98
N ILE A 236 23.19 -5.65 11.29
CA ILE A 236 23.38 -5.63 9.83
C ILE A 236 24.59 -6.48 9.42
N LYS A 237 25.70 -6.38 10.15
CA LYS A 237 26.90 -7.20 9.93
C LYS A 237 26.64 -8.69 10.14
N ASP A 238 25.97 -9.04 11.22
CA ASP A 238 25.67 -10.44 11.57
C ASP A 238 24.66 -11.09 10.63
N SER A 239 23.77 -10.29 10.01
CA SER A 239 22.79 -10.78 9.03
C SER A 239 23.39 -11.09 7.65
N GLY A 240 24.66 -10.82 7.41
CA GLY A 240 25.35 -11.05 6.14
C GLY A 240 24.85 -10.19 4.97
N LYS A 241 23.99 -9.22 5.23
CA LYS A 241 23.49 -8.24 4.24
C LYS A 241 24.35 -6.97 4.31
N LEU A 242 25.62 -7.11 4.00
CA LEU A 242 26.51 -5.97 3.75
C LEU A 242 26.13 -5.36 2.41
N TRP A 243 25.32 -4.36 2.44
CA TRP A 243 25.27 -3.34 1.40
C TRP A 243 26.35 -2.31 1.77
N GLU A 244 27.08 -1.85 0.78
CA GLU A 244 28.27 -1.03 0.94
C GLU A 244 28.07 0.10 1.96
N LEU A 245 28.62 -0.10 3.16
CA LEU A 245 28.48 0.80 4.32
C LEU A 245 29.37 2.06 4.19
N ASP A 246 30.09 2.21 3.09
CA ASP A 246 31.03 3.33 2.93
C ASP A 246 30.33 4.69 2.69
N GLU A 247 29.01 4.72 2.42
CA GLU A 247 28.23 5.95 2.20
C GLU A 247 27.39 6.41 3.41
N ILE A 248 27.31 5.63 4.49
CA ILE A 248 26.48 5.96 5.67
C ILE A 248 27.10 7.03 6.62
N PRO A 249 28.41 7.27 6.68
CA PRO A 249 29.00 8.24 7.62
C PRO A 249 28.57 9.69 7.41
N THR A 250 28.04 10.05 6.25
CA THR A 250 27.67 11.44 5.93
C THR A 250 26.28 11.87 6.46
N LEU A 251 25.44 10.93 6.86
CA LEU A 251 24.08 11.23 7.38
C LEU A 251 24.04 11.45 8.92
N ILE A 252 25.16 11.30 9.61
CA ILE A 252 25.23 11.35 11.09
C ILE A 252 25.70 12.74 11.60
N ASN A 253 26.22 13.63 10.72
CA ASN A 253 26.87 14.88 11.11
C ASN A 253 26.18 16.18 10.61
N GLU A 254 24.92 16.14 10.20
CA GLU A 254 24.07 17.34 10.02
C GLU A 254 22.79 17.20 10.91
#